data_96cd411472bfc461ac76f73c0010afb5
#
_entry.id   96cd411472bfc461ac76f73c0010afb5
#
_cell.length_a   1.000
_cell.length_b   1.000
_cell.length_c   1.000
_cell.angle_alpha   90.00
_cell.angle_beta   90.00
_cell.angle_gamma   90.00
#
_symmetry.space_group_name_H-M   'P 1'
#
loop_
_entity.id
_entity.type
_entity.pdbx_description
1 polymer ?
#
loop_
_entity_poly.entity_id
_entity_poly.type
_entity_poly.pdbx_seq_one_letter_code
_entity_poly.pdbx_strand_id
1 'polypeptide(L)'
;YASLEAVIDATSKVFQANGFAVMQPCGRDELGVYVETKLLHSTGEAFSSKVYLVLDKQNMQGLGSAITYARRYGLLGMACLAPEDDDGNIAAKQSSGVQVTKGLTSGDTSAPSGW
;
A
#
# COMPACT_ATOMS: atom_id res chain seq x y z
N TYR A 1 5.53 7.55 -12.76
CA TYR A 1 5.05 6.22 -12.41
C TYR A 1 6.12 5.45 -11.66
N ALA A 2 5.85 5.14 -10.45
CA ALA A 2 6.80 4.44 -9.61
C ALA A 2 6.67 2.94 -9.78
N SER A 3 7.77 2.27 -10.04
CA SER A 3 7.77 0.81 -10.17
C SER A 3 7.58 0.19 -8.79
N LEU A 4 7.24 -1.10 -8.77
CA LEU A 4 7.12 -1.80 -7.51
C LEU A 4 8.44 -1.76 -6.74
N GLU A 5 9.54 -1.92 -7.44
CA GLU A 5 10.83 -1.90 -6.80
C GLU A 5 11.10 -0.56 -6.14
N ALA A 6 10.78 0.53 -6.81
CA ALA A 6 10.96 1.85 -6.23
C ALA A 6 10.08 2.07 -5.00
N VAL A 7 8.86 1.55 -5.06
CA VAL A 7 7.94 1.67 -3.93
C VAL A 7 8.44 0.86 -2.74
N ILE A 8 8.94 -0.34 -2.99
CA ILE A 8 9.49 -1.16 -1.91
C ILE A 8 10.67 -0.43 -1.29
N ASP A 9 11.57 0.12 -2.10
CA ASP A 9 12.72 0.82 -1.57
C ASP A 9 12.31 2.05 -0.75
N ALA A 10 11.33 2.77 -1.23
CA ALA A 10 10.92 4.00 -0.55
C ALA A 10 10.23 3.70 0.77
N THR A 11 9.50 2.59 0.85
CA THR A 11 8.69 2.32 2.04
C THR A 11 9.39 1.44 3.06
N SER A 12 10.28 0.55 2.63
CA SER A 12 10.82 -0.44 3.55
C SER A 12 11.62 0.18 4.68
N LYS A 13 12.40 1.20 4.39
CA LYS A 13 13.20 1.81 5.44
C LYS A 13 12.32 2.50 6.47
N VAL A 14 11.28 3.15 5.99
CA VAL A 14 10.36 3.85 6.88
C VAL A 14 9.63 2.85 7.75
N PHE A 15 9.13 1.77 7.16
CA PHE A 15 8.42 0.77 7.95
C PHE A 15 9.34 0.14 8.97
N GLN A 16 10.55 -0.23 8.56
CA GLN A 16 11.48 -0.85 9.48
C GLN A 16 11.87 0.10 10.62
N ALA A 17 12.08 1.35 10.30
CA ALA A 17 12.47 2.33 11.31
C ALA A 17 11.36 2.52 12.35
N ASN A 18 10.13 2.23 11.98
CA ASN A 18 9.01 2.37 12.88
C ASN A 18 8.51 1.04 13.43
N GLY A 19 9.31 0.01 13.30
CA GLY A 19 8.99 -1.27 13.93
C GLY A 19 8.05 -2.16 13.15
N PHE A 20 7.88 -1.92 11.85
CA PHE A 20 6.98 -2.72 11.04
C PHE A 20 7.73 -3.66 10.12
N ALA A 21 7.18 -4.85 9.97
CA ALA A 21 7.57 -5.78 8.93
C ALA A 21 6.43 -5.86 7.95
N VAL A 22 6.73 -6.01 6.67
CA VAL A 22 5.73 -6.05 5.62
C VAL A 22 5.70 -7.41 4.97
N MET A 23 4.50 -7.94 4.74
CA MET A 23 4.31 -9.16 3.99
C MET A 23 3.22 -8.92 2.97
N GLN A 24 3.34 -9.54 1.81
CA GLN A 24 2.32 -9.39 0.76
C GLN A 24 1.96 -10.73 0.13
N PRO A 25 1.34 -11.62 0.90
CA PRO A 25 0.97 -12.91 0.36
C PRO A 25 -0.23 -12.82 -0.58
N CYS A 26 -0.29 -13.75 -1.52
CA CYS A 26 -1.45 -13.89 -2.37
C CYS A 26 -2.39 -14.92 -1.75
N GLY A 27 -3.66 -14.78 -2.00
CA GLY A 27 -4.65 -15.71 -1.49
C GLY A 27 -5.90 -15.70 -2.33
N ARG A 28 -6.89 -16.43 -1.87
CA ARG A 28 -8.15 -16.54 -2.58
C ARG A 28 -9.28 -16.72 -1.58
N ASP A 29 -10.37 -16.03 -1.80
CA ASP A 29 -11.56 -16.24 -0.99
C ASP A 29 -12.80 -16.19 -1.90
N GLU A 30 -13.98 -16.06 -1.32
CA GLU A 30 -15.19 -16.05 -2.09
C GLU A 30 -15.28 -14.92 -3.08
N LEU A 31 -14.60 -13.84 -2.82
CA LEU A 31 -14.64 -12.68 -3.69
C LEU A 31 -13.60 -12.75 -4.80
N GLY A 32 -12.65 -13.66 -4.70
CA GLY A 32 -11.66 -13.86 -5.76
C GLY A 32 -10.24 -13.95 -5.25
N VAL A 33 -9.32 -13.84 -6.18
CA VAL A 33 -7.89 -13.90 -5.87
C VAL A 33 -7.43 -12.51 -5.46
N TYR A 34 -6.58 -12.44 -4.48
CA TYR A 34 -6.13 -11.15 -3.96
C TYR A 34 -4.67 -11.17 -3.57
N VAL A 35 -4.11 -9.98 -3.42
CA VAL A 35 -2.83 -9.79 -2.74
C VAL A 35 -3.16 -9.09 -1.44
N GLU A 36 -2.68 -9.62 -0.35
CA GLU A 36 -2.90 -9.02 0.95
C GLU A 36 -1.63 -8.31 1.37
N THR A 37 -1.73 -7.04 1.75
CA THR A 37 -0.60 -6.32 2.31
C THR A 37 -0.76 -6.28 3.81
N LYS A 38 0.20 -6.84 4.52
CA LYS A 38 0.16 -6.90 5.97
C LYS A 38 1.29 -6.12 6.56
N LEU A 39 1.01 -5.30 7.54
CA LEU A 39 2.01 -4.63 8.35
C LEU A 39 1.98 -5.24 9.73
N LEU A 40 3.10 -5.81 10.14
CA LEU A 40 3.21 -6.44 11.45
C LEU A 40 4.11 -5.57 12.31
N HIS A 41 3.59 -5.10 13.41
CA HIS A 41 4.35 -4.22 14.30
C HIS A 41 5.03 -5.02 15.40
N SER A 42 6.13 -4.53 15.90
CA SER A 42 6.90 -5.20 16.94
C SER A 42 6.11 -5.38 18.23
N THR A 43 5.05 -4.62 18.42
CA THR A 43 4.22 -4.79 19.60
C THR A 43 3.24 -5.95 19.45
N GLY A 44 3.18 -6.57 18.29
CA GLY A 44 2.25 -7.65 18.04
C GLY A 44 0.99 -7.21 17.30
N GLU A 45 0.81 -5.92 17.10
CA GLU A 45 -0.33 -5.46 16.33
C GLU A 45 -0.12 -5.70 14.85
N ALA A 46 -1.20 -5.90 14.15
CA ALA A 46 -1.12 -6.16 12.72
C ALA A 46 -2.20 -5.41 11.98
N PHE A 47 -1.87 -4.93 10.81
CA PHE A 47 -2.82 -4.25 9.94
C PHE A 47 -2.76 -4.92 8.59
N SER A 48 -3.88 -5.07 7.93
CA SER A 48 -3.86 -5.68 6.61
C SER A 48 -4.96 -5.14 5.72
N SER A 49 -4.75 -5.24 4.44
CA SER A 49 -5.77 -4.92 3.46
C SER A 49 -5.59 -5.83 2.27
N LYS A 50 -6.65 -6.07 1.53
CA LYS A 50 -6.63 -6.92 0.37
C LYS A 50 -6.91 -6.11 -0.87
N VAL A 51 -6.18 -6.41 -1.95
CA VAL A 51 -6.47 -5.86 -3.25
C VAL A 51 -6.85 -7.04 -4.13
N TYR A 52 -8.10 -7.08 -4.60
CA TYR A 52 -8.57 -8.17 -5.41
C TYR A 52 -8.12 -7.96 -6.84
N LEU A 53 -7.65 -9.02 -7.48
CA LEU A 53 -7.04 -8.91 -8.80
C LEU A 53 -8.06 -8.89 -9.90
N VAL A 54 -7.82 -8.02 -10.88
CA VAL A 54 -8.61 -7.99 -12.09
C VAL A 54 -7.61 -8.20 -13.21
N LEU A 55 -7.81 -9.26 -13.98
CA LEU A 55 -6.87 -9.59 -15.02
C LEU A 55 -7.36 -9.14 -16.38
N ASP A 56 -6.52 -8.41 -17.10
CA ASP A 56 -6.85 -8.05 -18.45
C ASP A 56 -6.69 -9.27 -19.34
N LYS A 57 -5.69 -10.11 -19.07
CA LYS A 57 -5.44 -11.30 -19.82
C LYS A 57 -5.44 -12.48 -18.88
N GLN A 58 -6.09 -13.56 -19.31
CA GLN A 58 -6.22 -14.75 -18.47
C GLN A 58 -5.05 -15.69 -18.73
N ASN A 59 -3.85 -15.23 -18.49
CA ASN A 59 -2.65 -16.05 -18.63
C ASN A 59 -1.66 -15.62 -17.53
N MET A 60 -0.52 -16.28 -17.48
CA MET A 60 0.44 -16.02 -16.42
C MET A 60 0.99 -14.60 -16.47
N GLN A 61 1.14 -14.05 -17.66
CA GLN A 61 1.62 -12.69 -17.78
C GLN A 61 0.57 -11.72 -17.20
N GLY A 62 -0.70 -11.94 -17.49
CA GLY A 62 -1.75 -11.11 -16.93
C GLY A 62 -1.83 -11.22 -15.43
N LEU A 63 -1.64 -12.44 -14.91
CA LEU A 63 -1.64 -12.64 -13.47
C LEU A 63 -0.46 -11.92 -12.84
N GLY A 64 0.73 -12.05 -13.41
CA GLY A 64 1.92 -11.39 -12.88
C GLY A 64 1.77 -9.88 -12.87
N SER A 65 1.20 -9.32 -13.92
CA SER A 65 0.97 -7.89 -14.00
C SER A 65 -0.02 -7.44 -12.93
N ALA A 66 -1.08 -8.21 -12.74
CA ALA A 66 -2.09 -7.87 -11.73
C ALA A 66 -1.50 -7.94 -10.33
N ILE A 67 -0.66 -8.94 -10.06
CA ILE A 67 -0.01 -9.07 -8.75
C ILE A 67 0.92 -7.87 -8.50
N THR A 68 1.70 -7.49 -9.51
CA THR A 68 2.62 -6.36 -9.36
C THR A 68 1.85 -5.07 -9.08
N TYR A 69 0.75 -4.88 -9.79
CA TYR A 69 -0.11 -3.74 -9.58
C TYR A 69 -0.66 -3.73 -8.15
N ALA A 70 -1.19 -4.87 -7.72
CA ALA A 70 -1.78 -4.98 -6.40
C ALA A 70 -0.76 -4.79 -5.29
N ARG A 71 0.46 -5.29 -5.48
CA ARG A 71 1.52 -5.10 -4.48
C ARG A 71 1.91 -3.64 -4.39
N ARG A 72 2.04 -2.96 -5.53
CA ARG A 72 2.43 -1.56 -5.54
C ARG A 72 1.37 -0.69 -4.86
N TYR A 73 0.11 -0.88 -5.24
CA TYR A 73 -0.95 -0.07 -4.67
C TYR A 73 -1.24 -0.42 -3.22
N GLY A 74 -1.04 -1.68 -2.84
CA GLY A 74 -1.18 -2.05 -1.44
C GLY A 74 -0.15 -1.35 -0.56
N LEU A 75 1.10 -1.28 -1.02
CA LEU A 75 2.13 -0.61 -0.26
C LEU A 75 1.90 0.89 -0.22
N LEU A 76 1.53 1.49 -1.35
CA LEU A 76 1.27 2.92 -1.39
C LEU A 76 0.12 3.29 -0.47
N GLY A 77 -0.92 2.46 -0.44
CA GLY A 77 -2.05 2.71 0.44
C GLY A 77 -1.68 2.64 1.90
N MET A 78 -0.89 1.64 2.27
CA MET A 78 -0.48 1.51 3.66
C MET A 78 0.45 2.64 4.07
N ALA A 79 1.25 3.14 3.15
CA ALA A 79 2.17 4.23 3.45
C ALA A 79 1.54 5.61 3.25
N CYS A 80 0.28 5.64 2.83
CA CYS A 80 -0.42 6.88 2.55
C CYS A 80 0.27 7.73 1.48
N LEU A 81 0.80 7.04 0.47
CA LEU A 81 1.46 7.72 -0.63
C LEU A 81 0.58 7.69 -1.86
N ALA A 82 0.72 8.67 -2.71
CA ALA A 82 -0.03 8.71 -3.95
C ALA A 82 0.81 8.22 -5.09
N PRO A 83 0.21 7.53 -6.06
CA PRO A 83 0.96 7.06 -7.22
C PRO A 83 1.31 8.25 -8.11
N GLU A 84 2.35 8.04 -8.93
CA GLU A 84 2.82 9.09 -9.79
C GLU A 84 2.35 8.96 -11.20
N ASP A 85 1.11 8.71 -11.42
CA ASP A 85 0.57 8.75 -12.77
C ASP A 85 -0.14 10.08 -12.89
N ASP A 86 -0.71 10.38 -14.02
CA ASP A 86 -1.30 11.67 -14.24
C ASP A 86 -2.32 12.06 -13.22
N ASP A 87 -3.23 11.22 -12.96
CA ASP A 87 -4.25 11.54 -12.00
C ASP A 87 -3.61 11.58 -10.66
N GLY A 88 -2.66 10.70 -10.45
CA GLY A 88 -1.95 10.65 -9.23
C GLY A 88 -1.16 11.90 -8.98
N ASN A 89 -0.61 12.48 -10.00
CA ASN A 89 0.16 13.68 -9.81
C ASN A 89 -0.70 14.81 -9.30
N ILE A 90 -1.87 14.96 -9.83
CA ILE A 90 -2.74 16.01 -9.39
C ILE A 90 -3.16 15.74 -7.96
N ALA A 91 -3.52 14.52 -7.69
CA ALA A 91 -3.94 14.17 -6.36
C ALA A 91 -2.80 14.32 -5.38
N ALA A 92 -1.61 13.98 -5.80
CA ALA A 92 -0.48 14.07 -4.92
C ALA A 92 -0.17 15.50 -4.55
N LYS A 93 -0.33 16.43 -5.48
CA LYS A 93 -0.05 17.79 -5.16
C LYS A 93 -1.04 18.29 -4.15
N GLN A 94 -2.25 17.89 -4.27
CA GLN A 94 -3.25 18.30 -3.33
C GLN A 94 -3.05 17.63 -2.02
N SER A 95 -2.72 16.37 -2.05
CA SER A 95 -2.63 15.68 -0.82
C SER A 95 -1.40 16.01 -0.10
N SER A 96 -0.37 16.40 -0.77
CA SER A 96 0.78 16.65 -0.04
C SER A 96 0.50 17.75 0.88
N GLY A 97 -0.45 18.49 0.57
CA GLY A 97 -0.76 19.47 1.47
C GLY A 97 -1.46 18.87 2.61
N VAL A 98 -2.01 17.84 2.44
CA VAL A 98 -2.79 17.30 3.44
C VAL A 98 -2.08 16.47 4.27
N GLN A 99 -1.20 15.98 3.79
CA GLN A 99 -0.50 15.15 4.43
C GLN A 99 -0.59 15.02 5.65
N VAL A 100 -1.05 15.26 6.04
CA VAL A 100 -1.24 15.01 7.09
C VAL A 100 -0.82 14.07 7.68
N THR A 101 -0.69 13.43 7.18
CA THR A 101 -0.06 12.41 7.62
C THR A 101 0.60 12.68 8.82
N LYS A 102 1.16 13.68 8.97
CA LYS A 102 1.80 13.96 10.06
C LYS A 102 0.95 13.85 11.13
N GLY A 103 -0.14 14.18 11.00
CA GLY A 103 -0.95 14.15 12.10
C GLY A 103 -1.11 12.82 12.64
N LEU A 104 -1.05 11.91 11.87
CA LEU A 104 -1.28 10.69 12.30
C LEU A 104 -0.33 10.28 13.17
N THR A 105 0.73 10.57 12.86
CA THR A 105 1.73 10.09 13.56
C THR A 105 1.76 10.71 14.80
N SER A 106 1.52 11.85 14.89
CA SER A 106 1.69 12.43 16.08
C SER A 106 0.69 12.13 16.92
N GLY A 107 0.01 11.54 16.59
CA GLY A 107 -0.87 11.21 17.40
C GLY A 107 -1.81 12.15 17.63
N ASP A 108 -1.91 12.70 17.22
CA ASP A 108 -2.81 13.48 17.30
C ASP A 108 -3.85 13.01 17.06
N THR A 109 -3.98 12.56 16.94
CA THR A 109 -4.75 12.07 16.74
C THR A 109 -5.66 12.07 16.40
N SER A 110 -5.79 12.55 16.38
CA SER A 110 -6.60 12.51 15.96
C SER A 110 -6.90 11.94 15.11
N ALA A 111 -6.83 11.90 14.79
CA ALA A 111 -7.09 11.38 14.00
C ALA A 111 -7.19 10.55 13.84
N PRO A 112 -7.21 10.20 13.94
CA PRO A 112 -7.26 9.35 13.57
C PRO A 112 -8.04 9.05 12.95
N SER A 113 -8.26 9.20 12.96
CA SER A 113 -8.85 8.92 12.40
C SER A 113 -8.86 8.37 11.50
N GLY A 114 -9.01 8.43 11.05
CA GLY A 114 -8.85 7.94 9.96
C GLY A 114 -8.60 6.75 9.76
N TRP A 115 -8.69 6.21 10.09
CA TRP A 115 -8.49 4.99 9.83
C TRP A 115 -9.32 4.24 10.28
#